data_1acc9eaaa6dc6e3594af5d82bc5bdc91
#
_entry.id   1acc9eaaa6dc6e3594af5d82bc5bdc91
#
_cell.length_a   1.000
_cell.length_b   1.000
_cell.length_c   1.000
_cell.angle_alpha   90.00
_cell.angle_beta   90.00
_cell.angle_gamma   90.00
#
_symmetry.space_group_name_H-M   'P 1'
#
loop_
_entity.id
_entity.type
_entity.pdbx_description
1 polymer ?
#
loop_
_entity_poly.entity_id
_entity_poly.type
_entity_poly.pdbx_seq_one_letter_code
_entity_poly.pdbx_strand_id
1 'polypeptide(L)'
;MNKKKFIFSCFVFFIVINTLSFSEDFLVSANRKTAIRCLKLAENFLSSNSWGNALSQADLGLAYDSSISDLLYIKAVAKLGLEEPRAEVISLVMKALTEGEWVDYNRDSARILYADLLCDSGNFDQALNIINAKPFIYSSDAEYIRIKSYYRMGTEESIKKAREKINSARKIYSADTRFPKLFFKYEFYSALKNNVDINNLCENQNSLVKMISDSFVAKIPEYDNPDAELEMFAILFAKGEQKRRLLQAFTAHGMEHPLYAGAALSCGIISQQEAWDYFCKFANNSIDIRLFDTIIPFITDEITIESVKQYLNSFSGKITVDTDYDCEPNLFIDYSRGRSQLLKWDMNNDDVYEFFSEFDFGVPTKLDVTQGNIQLEYGTYPFVINATYKNISETPSSFFVLADESFAWTPLDVKTLDIVKKYIGYDFFVPFVNTSYAELNENLLLKYCSSYRVPTKERDNGMINFSVVDGFPQVAEYSVNGIVYAQAFFENGYPITRAVDNNDDGIFETTETFGFDADNLMNISKDEQEQLMTNLFGLPMSGSGLYV
;
A
#
# COMPACT_ATOMS: atom_id res chain seq x y z
N MET A 1 -9.62 71.71 19.49
CA MET A 1 -10.26 70.41 19.15
C MET A 1 -11.09 69.95 20.35
N ASN A 2 -12.40 69.88 20.23
CA ASN A 2 -13.35 69.81 21.35
C ASN A 2 -13.25 68.42 22.05
N LYS A 3 -12.86 68.37 23.32
CA LYS A 3 -12.81 67.13 24.15
C LYS A 3 -14.10 66.30 24.07
N LYS A 4 -15.27 66.93 23.88
CA LYS A 4 -16.55 66.23 23.71
C LYS A 4 -16.65 65.42 22.38
N LYS A 5 -16.02 65.85 21.30
CA LYS A 5 -16.00 65.11 20.03
C LYS A 5 -15.04 63.93 20.09
N PHE A 6 -13.94 64.04 20.83
CA PHE A 6 -13.01 62.93 21.03
C PHE A 6 -13.63 61.81 21.88
N ILE A 7 -14.30 62.16 22.98
CA ILE A 7 -14.99 61.18 23.84
C ILE A 7 -16.11 60.46 23.07
N PHE A 8 -16.88 61.18 22.24
CA PHE A 8 -17.92 60.57 21.42
C PHE A 8 -17.37 59.65 20.33
N SER A 9 -16.26 60.04 19.73
CA SER A 9 -15.56 59.18 18.75
C SER A 9 -14.98 57.91 19.35
N CYS A 10 -14.39 58.00 20.56
CA CYS A 10 -13.91 56.83 21.32
C CYS A 10 -15.08 55.93 21.76
N PHE A 11 -16.22 56.50 22.14
CA PHE A 11 -17.38 55.73 22.58
C PHE A 11 -18.06 55.00 21.40
N VAL A 12 -18.14 55.62 20.23
CA VAL A 12 -18.63 54.98 18.99
C VAL A 12 -17.66 53.89 18.53
N PHE A 13 -16.35 54.12 18.60
CA PHE A 13 -15.35 53.11 18.26
C PHE A 13 -15.39 51.92 19.23
N PHE A 14 -15.61 52.13 20.53
CA PHE A 14 -15.78 51.06 21.51
C PHE A 14 -17.08 50.27 21.34
N ILE A 15 -18.17 50.91 20.92
CA ILE A 15 -19.43 50.22 20.58
C ILE A 15 -19.28 49.40 19.30
N VAL A 16 -18.62 49.92 18.27
CA VAL A 16 -18.36 49.17 17.02
C VAL A 16 -17.47 47.97 17.25
N ILE A 17 -16.41 48.08 18.07
CA ILE A 17 -15.57 46.95 18.42
C ILE A 17 -16.36 45.90 19.23
N ASN A 18 -17.15 46.30 20.21
CA ASN A 18 -17.96 45.36 20.98
C ASN A 18 -19.09 44.71 20.13
N THR A 19 -19.69 45.43 19.19
CA THR A 19 -20.69 44.83 18.29
C THR A 19 -20.08 43.88 17.28
N LEU A 20 -18.85 44.13 16.82
CA LEU A 20 -18.09 43.21 15.96
C LEU A 20 -17.72 41.93 16.70
N SER A 21 -17.17 42.03 17.94
CA SER A 21 -16.85 40.85 18.74
C SER A 21 -18.11 40.05 19.13
N PHE A 22 -19.22 40.71 19.48
CA PHE A 22 -20.50 40.03 19.75
C PHE A 22 -21.10 39.37 18.50
N SER A 23 -20.85 39.90 17.30
CA SER A 23 -21.32 39.29 16.05
C SER A 23 -20.47 38.08 15.67
N GLU A 24 -19.16 38.11 15.91
CA GLU A 24 -18.27 36.96 15.69
C GLU A 24 -18.57 35.82 16.67
N ASP A 25 -18.70 36.10 17.98
CA ASP A 25 -19.06 35.10 18.99
C ASP A 25 -20.44 34.47 18.72
N PHE A 26 -21.41 35.27 18.24
CA PHE A 26 -22.73 34.76 17.88
C PHE A 26 -22.69 33.87 16.63
N LEU A 27 -21.92 34.24 15.59
CA LEU A 27 -21.73 33.46 14.38
C LEU A 27 -21.00 32.15 14.69
N VAL A 28 -19.91 32.17 15.47
CA VAL A 28 -19.20 30.99 15.94
C VAL A 28 -20.14 30.05 16.69
N SER A 29 -20.97 30.60 17.62
CA SER A 29 -21.96 29.80 18.36
C SER A 29 -23.04 29.20 17.46
N ALA A 30 -23.48 29.92 16.42
CA ALA A 30 -24.48 29.43 15.45
C ALA A 30 -23.91 28.34 14.56
N ASN A 31 -22.67 28.52 14.06
CA ASN A 31 -21.98 27.54 13.25
C ASN A 31 -21.73 26.25 14.04
N ARG A 32 -21.26 26.36 15.28
CA ARG A 32 -21.06 25.18 16.15
C ARG A 32 -22.36 24.42 16.41
N LYS A 33 -23.48 25.11 16.62
CA LYS A 33 -24.79 24.45 16.76
C LYS A 33 -25.21 23.71 15.50
N THR A 34 -24.90 24.27 14.33
CA THR A 34 -25.20 23.63 13.05
C THR A 34 -24.29 22.40 12.85
N ALA A 35 -23.00 22.52 13.15
CA ALA A 35 -22.05 21.42 13.11
C ALA A 35 -22.47 20.26 14.03
N ILE A 36 -22.95 20.55 15.26
CA ILE A 36 -23.46 19.52 16.18
C ILE A 36 -24.75 18.86 15.64
N ARG A 37 -25.59 19.56 14.89
CA ARG A 37 -26.75 18.92 14.22
C ARG A 37 -26.30 17.99 13.10
N CYS A 38 -25.32 18.42 12.31
CA CYS A 38 -24.70 17.55 11.30
C CYS A 38 -24.05 16.32 11.94
N LEU A 39 -23.36 16.49 13.07
CA LEU A 39 -22.79 15.38 13.85
C LEU A 39 -23.84 14.33 14.18
N LYS A 40 -24.97 14.72 14.78
CA LYS A 40 -26.07 13.79 15.14
C LYS A 40 -26.69 13.08 13.95
N LEU A 41 -26.80 13.77 12.81
CA LEU A 41 -27.28 13.14 11.57
C LEU A 41 -26.26 12.14 11.03
N ALA A 42 -24.98 12.50 11.06
CA ALA A 42 -23.89 11.61 10.64
C ALA A 42 -23.82 10.35 11.49
N GLU A 43 -23.99 10.44 12.82
CA GLU A 43 -24.07 9.31 13.74
C GLU A 43 -25.22 8.35 13.39
N ASN A 44 -26.40 8.90 13.10
CA ASN A 44 -27.55 8.11 12.68
C ASN A 44 -27.31 7.38 11.35
N PHE A 45 -26.62 8.02 10.41
CA PHE A 45 -26.23 7.37 9.16
C PHE A 45 -25.16 6.29 9.35
N LEU A 46 -24.19 6.50 10.23
CA LEU A 46 -23.22 5.44 10.60
C LEU A 46 -23.92 4.22 11.20
N SER A 47 -24.85 4.41 12.12
CA SER A 47 -25.58 3.31 12.77
C SER A 47 -26.44 2.50 11.80
N SER A 48 -26.81 3.06 10.67
CA SER A 48 -27.53 2.39 9.57
C SER A 48 -26.63 1.94 8.41
N ASN A 49 -25.30 1.96 8.57
CA ASN A 49 -24.31 1.66 7.55
C ASN A 49 -24.45 2.49 6.26
N SER A 50 -25.02 3.67 6.38
CA SER A 50 -25.20 4.59 5.24
C SER A 50 -23.97 5.50 5.08
N TRP A 51 -22.83 4.89 4.72
CA TRP A 51 -21.49 5.51 4.74
C TRP A 51 -21.41 6.82 3.94
N GLY A 52 -21.94 6.86 2.71
CA GLY A 52 -21.91 8.07 1.87
C GLY A 52 -22.69 9.24 2.46
N ASN A 53 -23.84 8.98 3.11
CA ASN A 53 -24.62 10.01 3.79
C ASN A 53 -23.93 10.48 5.07
N ALA A 54 -23.31 9.56 5.82
CA ALA A 54 -22.50 9.88 7.00
C ALA A 54 -21.33 10.79 6.63
N LEU A 55 -20.60 10.45 5.56
CA LEU A 55 -19.49 11.25 5.01
C LEU A 55 -19.96 12.66 4.64
N SER A 56 -21.06 12.79 3.87
CA SER A 56 -21.59 14.08 3.44
C SER A 56 -21.99 14.97 4.62
N GLN A 57 -22.59 14.39 5.67
CA GLN A 57 -22.96 15.15 6.87
C GLN A 57 -21.75 15.53 7.71
N ALA A 58 -20.73 14.67 7.79
CA ALA A 58 -19.48 14.98 8.46
C ALA A 58 -18.74 16.14 7.76
N ASP A 59 -18.65 16.12 6.43
CA ASP A 59 -18.03 17.20 5.64
C ASP A 59 -18.80 18.52 5.79
N LEU A 60 -20.13 18.48 5.75
CA LEU A 60 -20.95 19.66 5.99
C LEU A 60 -20.72 20.22 7.41
N GLY A 61 -20.67 19.36 8.42
CA GLY A 61 -20.39 19.75 9.79
C GLY A 61 -19.02 20.41 9.95
N LEU A 62 -17.98 19.82 9.36
CA LEU A 62 -16.61 20.34 9.37
C LEU A 62 -16.48 21.68 8.63
N ALA A 63 -17.31 21.94 7.62
CA ALA A 63 -17.35 23.23 6.94
C ALA A 63 -17.92 24.35 7.86
N TYR A 64 -18.77 24.01 8.83
CA TYR A 64 -19.28 24.97 9.82
C TYR A 64 -18.34 25.11 11.03
N ASP A 65 -17.77 23.99 11.51
CA ASP A 65 -16.85 23.99 12.66
C ASP A 65 -15.84 22.83 12.51
N SER A 66 -14.64 23.16 12.05
CA SER A 66 -13.56 22.21 11.83
C SER A 66 -12.88 21.72 13.13
N SER A 67 -13.23 22.29 14.28
CA SER A 67 -12.64 21.94 15.58
C SER A 67 -13.27 20.71 16.24
N ILE A 68 -14.38 20.17 15.70
CA ILE A 68 -15.10 19.04 16.29
C ILE A 68 -14.44 17.73 15.86
N SER A 69 -13.72 17.11 16.76
CA SER A 69 -13.02 15.82 16.56
C SER A 69 -13.96 14.67 16.19
N ASP A 70 -15.18 14.67 16.73
CA ASP A 70 -16.20 13.65 16.43
C ASP A 70 -16.55 13.60 14.95
N LEU A 71 -16.62 14.76 14.27
CA LEU A 71 -16.89 14.82 12.83
C LEU A 71 -15.73 14.25 12.00
N LEU A 72 -14.48 14.52 12.40
CA LEU A 72 -13.30 13.92 11.77
C LEU A 72 -13.29 12.40 11.95
N TYR A 73 -13.63 11.93 13.16
CA TYR A 73 -13.72 10.50 13.45
C TYR A 73 -14.83 9.82 12.62
N ILE A 74 -16.03 10.42 12.56
CA ILE A 74 -17.13 9.90 11.72
C ILE A 74 -16.73 9.86 10.24
N LYS A 75 -16.09 10.93 9.75
CA LYS A 75 -15.54 10.98 8.38
C LYS A 75 -14.59 9.83 8.12
N ALA A 76 -13.68 9.56 9.05
CA ALA A 76 -12.74 8.45 8.96
C ALA A 76 -13.45 7.09 8.92
N VAL A 77 -14.41 6.84 9.82
CA VAL A 77 -15.19 5.60 9.85
C VAL A 77 -16.03 5.43 8.57
N ALA A 78 -16.64 6.52 8.08
CA ALA A 78 -17.42 6.47 6.84
C ALA A 78 -16.56 6.15 5.62
N LYS A 79 -15.37 6.75 5.50
CA LYS A 79 -14.39 6.43 4.45
C LYS A 79 -13.93 4.97 4.52
N LEU A 80 -13.66 4.46 5.71
CA LEU A 80 -13.33 3.04 5.90
C LEU A 80 -14.46 2.12 5.42
N GLY A 81 -15.73 2.47 5.73
CA GLY A 81 -16.90 1.74 5.24
C GLY A 81 -17.16 1.86 3.72
N LEU A 82 -16.56 2.85 3.06
CA LEU A 82 -16.56 3.03 1.60
C LEU A 82 -15.33 2.38 0.93
N GLU A 83 -14.50 1.67 1.70
CA GLU A 83 -13.28 1.01 1.20
C GLU A 83 -12.28 2.00 0.60
N GLU A 84 -12.24 3.23 1.13
CA GLU A 84 -11.23 4.22 0.74
C GLU A 84 -9.85 3.91 1.34
N PRO A 85 -8.72 4.36 0.72
CA PRO A 85 -7.37 4.02 1.15
C PRO A 85 -7.13 4.30 2.64
N ARG A 86 -6.54 3.35 3.35
CA ARG A 86 -6.26 3.44 4.79
C ARG A 86 -5.37 4.61 5.16
N ALA A 87 -4.46 5.00 4.29
CA ALA A 87 -3.59 6.17 4.49
C ALA A 87 -4.38 7.46 4.77
N GLU A 88 -5.47 7.70 4.02
CA GLU A 88 -6.35 8.85 4.26
C GLU A 88 -7.10 8.74 5.58
N VAL A 89 -7.60 7.54 5.90
CA VAL A 89 -8.33 7.27 7.14
C VAL A 89 -7.43 7.48 8.35
N ILE A 90 -6.19 6.98 8.31
CA ILE A 90 -5.15 7.17 9.34
C ILE A 90 -4.92 8.66 9.60
N SER A 91 -4.75 9.45 8.55
CA SER A 91 -4.54 10.90 8.65
C SER A 91 -5.71 11.60 9.35
N LEU A 92 -6.96 11.25 9.00
CA LEU A 92 -8.16 11.82 9.60
C LEU A 92 -8.30 11.48 11.09
N VAL A 93 -8.05 10.21 11.47
CA VAL A 93 -8.13 9.79 12.88
C VAL A 93 -7.02 10.43 13.70
N MET A 94 -5.80 10.52 13.16
CA MET A 94 -4.69 11.23 13.80
C MET A 94 -5.06 12.70 14.07
N LYS A 95 -5.62 13.38 13.07
CA LYS A 95 -6.08 14.76 13.19
C LYS A 95 -7.18 14.90 14.26
N ALA A 96 -8.16 13.98 14.29
CA ALA A 96 -9.20 13.97 15.32
C ALA A 96 -8.63 13.85 16.75
N LEU A 97 -7.56 13.06 16.93
CA LEU A 97 -6.93 12.85 18.24
C LEU A 97 -6.06 14.01 18.71
N THR A 98 -5.53 14.82 17.80
CA THR A 98 -4.51 15.85 18.08
C THR A 98 -5.01 17.28 18.00
N GLU A 99 -5.97 17.61 17.12
CA GLU A 99 -6.27 19.00 16.75
C GLU A 99 -7.61 19.54 17.23
N GLY A 100 -8.55 18.71 17.75
CA GLY A 100 -9.90 19.16 18.02
C GLY A 100 -10.44 18.84 19.42
N GLU A 101 -11.71 19.17 19.59
CA GLU A 101 -12.47 18.93 20.82
C GLU A 101 -13.51 17.82 20.62
N TRP A 102 -13.62 16.92 21.58
CA TRP A 102 -14.62 15.84 21.61
C TRP A 102 -15.91 16.33 22.26
N VAL A 103 -17.03 16.14 21.57
CA VAL A 103 -18.36 16.58 22.03
C VAL A 103 -19.19 15.38 22.52
N ASP A 104 -19.34 14.33 21.72
CA ASP A 104 -20.21 13.20 22.00
C ASP A 104 -19.48 11.86 22.01
N TYR A 105 -18.50 11.63 21.10
CA TYR A 105 -17.76 10.38 21.04
C TYR A 105 -16.67 10.29 22.09
N ASN A 106 -16.52 9.09 22.60
CA ASN A 106 -15.39 8.81 23.48
C ASN A 106 -14.09 8.76 22.66
N ARG A 107 -13.13 9.58 23.04
CA ARG A 107 -11.77 9.60 22.47
C ARG A 107 -11.12 8.22 22.41
N ASP A 108 -11.48 7.30 23.32
CA ASP A 108 -10.93 5.95 23.36
C ASP A 108 -11.34 5.12 22.13
N SER A 109 -12.53 5.33 21.55
CA SER A 109 -12.96 4.68 20.31
C SER A 109 -12.05 5.08 19.13
N ALA A 110 -11.70 6.36 19.03
CA ALA A 110 -10.75 6.83 18.02
C ALA A 110 -9.33 6.29 18.25
N ARG A 111 -8.90 6.17 19.52
CA ARG A 111 -7.59 5.56 19.86
C ARG A 111 -7.54 4.08 19.46
N ILE A 112 -8.62 3.35 19.68
CA ILE A 112 -8.75 1.94 19.29
C ILE A 112 -8.67 1.83 17.77
N LEU A 113 -9.47 2.60 17.03
CA LEU A 113 -9.45 2.62 15.56
C LEU A 113 -8.07 3.00 15.02
N TYR A 114 -7.44 4.05 15.58
CA TYR A 114 -6.12 4.49 15.15
C TYR A 114 -5.05 3.41 15.38
N ALA A 115 -5.08 2.75 16.54
CA ALA A 115 -4.15 1.68 16.83
C ALA A 115 -4.37 0.45 15.94
N ASP A 116 -5.61 0.13 15.57
CA ASP A 116 -5.92 -0.97 14.63
C ASP A 116 -5.39 -0.66 13.24
N LEU A 117 -5.67 0.53 12.71
CA LEU A 117 -5.17 0.98 11.41
C LEU A 117 -3.63 1.01 11.35
N LEU A 118 -2.98 1.51 12.41
CA LEU A 118 -1.51 1.47 12.51
C LEU A 118 -0.97 0.04 12.55
N CYS A 119 -1.66 -0.86 13.24
CA CYS A 119 -1.31 -2.27 13.26
C CYS A 119 -1.45 -2.88 11.86
N ASP A 120 -2.51 -2.55 11.12
CA ASP A 120 -2.74 -3.04 9.76
C ASP A 120 -1.71 -2.50 8.77
N SER A 121 -1.23 -1.28 8.99
CA SER A 121 -0.17 -0.65 8.18
C SER A 121 1.26 -0.97 8.68
N GLY A 122 1.48 -2.06 9.41
CA GLY A 122 2.82 -2.47 9.86
C GLY A 122 3.46 -1.61 10.96
N ASN A 123 2.77 -0.58 11.47
CA ASN A 123 3.30 0.34 12.49
C ASN A 123 3.03 -0.16 13.92
N PHE A 124 3.48 -1.38 14.23
CA PHE A 124 3.11 -2.11 15.47
C PHE A 124 3.52 -1.40 16.75
N ASP A 125 4.73 -0.82 16.80
CA ASP A 125 5.21 -0.10 17.98
C ASP A 125 4.37 1.15 18.26
N GLN A 126 3.97 1.87 17.22
CA GLN A 126 3.08 3.02 17.35
C GLN A 126 1.69 2.60 17.79
N ALA A 127 1.14 1.54 17.21
CA ALA A 127 -0.14 0.95 17.62
C ALA A 127 -0.14 0.59 19.11
N LEU A 128 0.90 -0.11 19.57
CA LEU A 128 1.08 -0.47 20.99
C LEU A 128 1.23 0.78 21.88
N ASN A 129 1.94 1.80 21.45
CA ASN A 129 2.09 3.05 22.20
C ASN A 129 0.75 3.78 22.36
N ILE A 130 -0.06 3.86 21.30
CA ILE A 130 -1.38 4.50 21.33
C ILE A 130 -2.34 3.75 22.25
N ILE A 131 -2.42 2.41 22.11
CA ILE A 131 -3.39 1.61 22.89
C ILE A 131 -2.99 1.49 24.37
N ASN A 132 -1.71 1.60 24.70
CA ASN A 132 -1.18 1.53 26.06
C ASN A 132 -1.00 2.91 26.71
N ALA A 133 -1.24 4.01 25.99
CA ALA A 133 -1.16 5.37 26.57
C ALA A 133 -2.20 5.56 27.68
N LYS A 134 -1.84 6.39 28.68
CA LYS A 134 -2.78 6.73 29.76
C LYS A 134 -3.85 7.74 29.31
N PRO A 135 -5.09 7.63 29.76
CA PRO A 135 -5.63 6.54 30.59
C PRO A 135 -5.67 5.20 29.82
N PHE A 136 -5.47 4.08 30.56
CA PHE A 136 -5.52 2.74 29.94
C PHE A 136 -6.94 2.39 29.50
N ILE A 137 -7.05 1.77 28.33
CA ILE A 137 -8.32 1.24 27.80
C ILE A 137 -8.42 -0.24 28.18
N TYR A 138 -9.45 -0.56 28.96
CA TYR A 138 -9.76 -1.92 29.40
C TYR A 138 -11.00 -2.42 28.64
N SER A 139 -10.82 -2.87 27.40
CA SER A 139 -11.87 -3.46 26.58
C SER A 139 -11.35 -4.67 25.84
N SER A 140 -12.24 -5.53 25.33
CA SER A 140 -11.88 -6.64 24.46
C SER A 140 -11.21 -6.15 23.17
N ASP A 141 -11.68 -5.03 22.60
CA ASP A 141 -11.12 -4.43 21.39
C ASP A 141 -9.66 -4.00 21.60
N ALA A 142 -9.40 -3.28 22.70
CA ALA A 142 -8.04 -2.85 23.01
C ALA A 142 -7.09 -4.04 23.26
N GLU A 143 -7.56 -5.10 23.93
CA GLU A 143 -6.75 -6.30 24.15
C GLU A 143 -6.55 -7.11 22.86
N TYR A 144 -7.57 -7.18 22.00
CA TYR A 144 -7.47 -7.78 20.68
C TYR A 144 -6.36 -7.10 19.85
N ILE A 145 -6.35 -5.77 19.76
CA ILE A 145 -5.33 -5.01 19.01
C ILE A 145 -3.93 -5.21 19.60
N ARG A 146 -3.80 -5.23 20.95
CA ARG A 146 -2.50 -5.53 21.58
C ARG A 146 -1.97 -6.90 21.17
N ILE A 147 -2.82 -7.92 21.17
CA ILE A 147 -2.42 -9.29 20.81
C ILE A 147 -2.11 -9.36 19.31
N LYS A 148 -2.96 -8.77 18.46
CA LYS A 148 -2.76 -8.68 17.00
C LYS A 148 -1.43 -8.02 16.68
N SER A 149 -1.11 -6.87 17.31
CA SER A 149 0.16 -6.17 17.11
C SER A 149 1.36 -7.03 17.51
N TYR A 150 1.30 -7.76 18.64
CA TYR A 150 2.39 -8.64 19.04
C TYR A 150 2.59 -9.81 18.08
N TYR A 151 1.51 -10.40 17.55
CA TYR A 151 1.64 -11.48 16.55
C TYR A 151 2.23 -10.95 15.24
N ARG A 152 1.74 -9.82 14.75
CA ARG A 152 2.19 -9.23 13.47
C ARG A 152 3.63 -8.72 13.52
N MET A 153 4.17 -8.32 14.67
CA MET A 153 5.59 -8.03 14.83
C MET A 153 6.50 -9.21 14.48
N GLY A 154 6.02 -10.45 14.61
CA GLY A 154 6.69 -11.67 14.16
C GLY A 154 7.98 -12.05 14.88
N THR A 155 8.46 -11.29 15.88
CA THR A 155 9.66 -11.64 16.66
C THR A 155 9.34 -12.73 17.70
N GLU A 156 10.31 -13.55 18.07
CA GLU A 156 10.11 -14.62 19.08
C GLU A 156 9.58 -14.07 20.40
N GLU A 157 10.06 -12.90 20.84
CA GLU A 157 9.64 -12.24 22.07
C GLU A 157 8.20 -11.74 21.96
N SER A 158 7.84 -11.10 20.85
CA SER A 158 6.49 -10.58 20.62
C SER A 158 5.47 -11.71 20.50
N ILE A 159 5.77 -12.79 19.78
CA ILE A 159 4.92 -13.97 19.66
C ILE A 159 4.70 -14.63 21.03
N LYS A 160 5.74 -14.71 21.87
CA LYS A 160 5.61 -15.20 23.24
C LYS A 160 4.65 -14.33 24.06
N LYS A 161 4.79 -13.00 23.98
CA LYS A 161 3.88 -12.04 24.63
C LYS A 161 2.44 -12.20 24.13
N ALA A 162 2.25 -12.36 22.83
CA ALA A 162 0.94 -12.60 22.24
C ALA A 162 0.27 -13.86 22.83
N ARG A 163 1.00 -14.98 22.90
CA ARG A 163 0.53 -16.25 23.48
C ARG A 163 0.17 -16.14 24.96
N GLU A 164 0.97 -15.44 25.76
CA GLU A 164 0.69 -15.18 27.18
C GLU A 164 -0.58 -14.34 27.36
N LYS A 165 -0.74 -13.30 26.55
CA LYS A 165 -1.93 -12.44 26.57
C LYS A 165 -3.19 -13.15 26.10
N ILE A 166 -3.12 -13.95 25.04
CA ILE A 166 -4.26 -14.73 24.57
C ILE A 166 -4.69 -15.78 25.60
N ASN A 167 -3.74 -16.38 26.33
CA ASN A 167 -4.04 -17.27 27.44
C ASN A 167 -4.82 -16.58 28.57
N SER A 168 -4.61 -15.29 28.78
CA SER A 168 -5.36 -14.48 29.74
C SER A 168 -6.70 -14.03 29.14
N ALA A 169 -6.70 -13.54 27.90
CA ALA A 169 -7.89 -13.05 27.21
C ALA A 169 -8.98 -14.12 27.06
N ARG A 170 -8.63 -15.38 26.76
CA ARG A 170 -9.59 -16.50 26.66
C ARG A 170 -10.38 -16.77 27.93
N LYS A 171 -9.88 -16.32 29.09
CA LYS A 171 -10.56 -16.46 30.39
C LYS A 171 -11.45 -15.26 30.69
N ILE A 172 -11.02 -14.05 30.30
CA ILE A 172 -11.70 -12.80 30.60
C ILE A 172 -12.80 -12.54 29.57
N TYR A 173 -12.46 -12.70 28.29
CA TYR A 173 -13.34 -12.43 27.13
C TYR A 173 -13.77 -13.74 26.46
N SER A 174 -14.26 -14.66 27.26
CA SER A 174 -14.48 -16.06 26.85
C SER A 174 -15.54 -16.26 25.75
N ALA A 175 -16.42 -15.30 25.51
CA ALA A 175 -17.40 -15.31 24.42
C ALA A 175 -16.94 -14.63 23.14
N ASP A 176 -15.81 -13.91 23.17
CA ASP A 176 -15.31 -13.17 22.01
C ASP A 176 -14.53 -14.10 21.06
N THR A 177 -15.15 -14.42 19.92
CA THR A 177 -14.62 -15.36 18.93
C THR A 177 -13.41 -14.84 18.17
N ARG A 178 -13.11 -13.52 18.24
CA ARG A 178 -11.93 -12.93 17.59
C ARG A 178 -10.62 -13.48 18.16
N PHE A 179 -10.56 -13.76 19.46
CA PHE A 179 -9.34 -14.28 20.10
C PHE A 179 -8.95 -15.68 19.63
N PRO A 180 -9.83 -16.69 19.63
CA PRO A 180 -9.48 -17.99 19.07
C PRO A 180 -9.19 -17.92 17.57
N LYS A 181 -9.91 -17.12 16.78
CA LYS A 181 -9.67 -16.93 15.36
C LYS A 181 -8.26 -16.36 15.11
N LEU A 182 -7.89 -15.29 15.82
CA LEU A 182 -6.57 -14.68 15.77
C LEU A 182 -5.47 -15.70 16.12
N PHE A 183 -5.64 -16.42 17.22
CA PHE A 183 -4.68 -17.44 17.67
C PHE A 183 -4.45 -18.51 16.60
N PHE A 184 -5.51 -19.15 16.13
CA PHE A 184 -5.40 -20.24 15.17
C PHE A 184 -4.83 -19.77 13.82
N LYS A 185 -5.24 -18.60 13.34
CA LYS A 185 -4.74 -18.02 12.10
C LYS A 185 -3.20 -17.86 12.16
N TYR A 186 -2.69 -17.20 13.18
CA TYR A 186 -1.25 -16.96 13.30
C TYR A 186 -0.44 -18.23 13.57
N GLU A 187 -0.92 -19.14 14.39
CA GLU A 187 -0.24 -20.43 14.64
C GLU A 187 -0.24 -21.32 13.39
N PHE A 188 -1.31 -21.30 12.59
CA PHE A 188 -1.40 -22.03 11.33
C PHE A 188 -0.38 -21.48 10.30
N TYR A 189 -0.38 -20.18 10.04
CA TYR A 189 0.55 -19.60 9.07
C TYR A 189 2.01 -19.66 9.54
N SER A 190 2.26 -19.55 10.82
CA SER A 190 3.58 -19.81 11.40
C SER A 190 4.04 -21.25 11.15
N ALA A 191 3.14 -22.22 11.24
CA ALA A 191 3.44 -23.61 10.93
C ALA A 191 3.77 -23.82 9.44
N LEU A 192 3.00 -23.21 8.53
CA LEU A 192 3.29 -23.24 7.09
C LEU A 192 4.65 -22.62 6.76
N LYS A 193 4.96 -21.45 7.34
CA LYS A 193 6.30 -20.81 7.19
C LYS A 193 7.44 -21.72 7.57
N ASN A 194 7.23 -22.55 8.61
CA ASN A 194 8.24 -23.51 9.09
C ASN A 194 8.13 -24.90 8.43
N ASN A 195 7.37 -25.03 7.33
CA ASN A 195 7.14 -26.29 6.60
C ASN A 195 6.60 -27.43 7.49
N VAL A 196 5.80 -27.10 8.49
CA VAL A 196 5.11 -28.10 9.33
C VAL A 196 3.92 -28.63 8.56
N ASP A 197 3.81 -29.97 8.48
CA ASP A 197 2.67 -30.63 7.85
C ASP A 197 1.37 -30.27 8.59
N ILE A 198 0.34 -29.84 7.85
CA ILE A 198 -0.97 -29.50 8.37
C ILE A 198 -1.68 -30.63 9.13
N ASN A 199 -1.29 -31.89 8.85
CA ASN A 199 -1.79 -33.04 9.59
C ASN A 199 -1.18 -33.17 10.99
N ASN A 200 -0.01 -32.59 11.20
CA ASN A 200 0.80 -32.71 12.40
C ASN A 200 0.91 -31.39 13.19
N LEU A 201 0.05 -30.40 12.90
CA LEU A 201 0.04 -29.12 13.61
C LEU A 201 -0.01 -29.28 15.14
N CYS A 202 -0.63 -30.35 15.62
CA CYS A 202 -0.80 -30.63 17.05
C CYS A 202 0.38 -31.32 17.71
N GLU A 203 1.31 -31.94 16.95
CA GLU A 203 2.34 -32.83 17.51
C GLU A 203 3.60 -32.06 17.91
N ASN A 204 3.93 -31.01 17.17
CA ASN A 204 5.17 -30.25 17.36
C ASN A 204 4.97 -28.93 18.12
N GLN A 205 3.85 -28.78 18.83
CA GLN A 205 3.54 -27.54 19.52
C GLN A 205 4.23 -27.41 20.88
N ASN A 206 4.64 -26.19 21.20
CA ASN A 206 4.98 -25.78 22.56
C ASN A 206 3.82 -26.07 23.52
N SER A 207 4.11 -26.43 24.77
CA SER A 207 3.11 -26.81 25.79
C SER A 207 2.03 -25.72 26.01
N LEU A 208 2.38 -24.46 25.93
CA LEU A 208 1.45 -23.32 26.05
C LEU A 208 0.51 -23.25 24.84
N VAL A 209 1.03 -23.35 23.62
CA VAL A 209 0.24 -23.36 22.38
C VAL A 209 -0.75 -24.52 22.39
N LYS A 210 -0.28 -25.71 22.75
CA LYS A 210 -1.13 -26.91 22.88
C LYS A 210 -2.26 -26.70 23.88
N MET A 211 -1.95 -26.16 25.06
CA MET A 211 -2.96 -25.93 26.11
C MET A 211 -4.03 -24.92 25.65
N ILE A 212 -3.63 -23.85 24.96
CA ILE A 212 -4.52 -22.82 24.42
C ILE A 212 -5.39 -23.44 23.31
N SER A 213 -4.76 -24.15 22.37
CA SER A 213 -5.40 -24.83 21.25
C SER A 213 -6.47 -25.83 21.73
N ASP A 214 -6.09 -26.76 22.61
CA ASP A 214 -7.01 -27.75 23.15
C ASP A 214 -8.22 -27.08 23.85
N SER A 215 -7.99 -25.97 24.57
CA SER A 215 -9.06 -25.22 25.24
C SER A 215 -9.99 -24.52 24.23
N PHE A 216 -9.49 -23.95 23.15
CA PHE A 216 -10.33 -23.33 22.14
C PHE A 216 -11.08 -24.35 21.29
N VAL A 217 -10.43 -25.44 20.87
CA VAL A 217 -11.09 -26.55 20.15
C VAL A 217 -12.26 -27.14 20.96
N ALA A 218 -12.06 -27.35 22.28
CA ALA A 218 -13.11 -27.84 23.15
C ALA A 218 -14.31 -26.90 23.29
N LYS A 219 -14.08 -25.58 23.09
CA LYS A 219 -15.08 -24.54 23.27
C LYS A 219 -15.86 -24.21 21.98
N ILE A 220 -15.44 -24.64 20.82
CA ILE A 220 -16.10 -24.35 19.53
C ILE A 220 -17.63 -24.64 19.60
N PRO A 221 -18.13 -25.78 20.15
CA PRO A 221 -19.55 -26.03 20.22
C PRO A 221 -20.34 -25.10 21.16
N GLU A 222 -19.65 -24.33 21.97
CA GLU A 222 -20.26 -23.39 22.94
C GLU A 222 -20.41 -21.97 22.38
N TYR A 223 -19.77 -21.66 21.26
CA TYR A 223 -19.91 -20.35 20.65
C TYR A 223 -21.25 -20.21 19.91
N ASP A 224 -21.90 -19.09 20.10
CA ASP A 224 -23.09 -18.74 19.33
C ASP A 224 -22.68 -18.37 17.88
N ASN A 225 -23.02 -19.26 16.93
CA ASN A 225 -22.76 -19.09 15.50
C ASN A 225 -21.27 -18.80 15.17
N PRO A 226 -20.34 -19.72 15.44
CA PRO A 226 -18.96 -19.57 15.00
C PRO A 226 -18.91 -19.48 13.47
N ASP A 227 -18.05 -18.61 12.92
CA ASP A 227 -17.89 -18.52 11.47
C ASP A 227 -17.10 -19.71 10.91
N ALA A 228 -17.23 -19.95 9.60
CA ALA A 228 -16.59 -21.08 8.92
C ALA A 228 -15.05 -21.04 9.04
N GLU A 229 -14.45 -19.87 9.10
CA GLU A 229 -13.01 -19.70 9.24
C GLU A 229 -12.53 -20.14 10.62
N LEU A 230 -13.22 -19.70 11.69
CA LEU A 230 -12.90 -20.12 13.06
C LEU A 230 -13.05 -21.63 13.24
N GLU A 231 -14.17 -22.22 12.78
CA GLU A 231 -14.37 -23.67 12.86
C GLU A 231 -13.29 -24.43 12.09
N MET A 232 -12.98 -24.00 10.87
CA MET A 232 -12.01 -24.68 10.03
C MET A 232 -10.61 -24.64 10.65
N PHE A 233 -10.15 -23.48 11.13
CA PHE A 233 -8.87 -23.42 11.83
C PHE A 233 -8.85 -24.30 13.08
N ALA A 234 -9.91 -24.28 13.89
CA ALA A 234 -9.99 -25.16 15.06
C ALA A 234 -9.92 -26.66 14.70
N ILE A 235 -10.54 -27.06 13.59
CA ILE A 235 -10.46 -28.42 13.05
C ILE A 235 -9.03 -28.81 12.68
N LEU A 236 -8.24 -27.89 12.09
CA LEU A 236 -6.85 -28.16 11.75
C LEU A 236 -6.00 -28.46 12.99
N PHE A 237 -6.35 -27.87 14.14
CA PHE A 237 -5.68 -28.11 15.43
C PHE A 237 -6.28 -29.27 16.24
N ALA A 238 -7.37 -29.87 15.78
CA ALA A 238 -7.93 -31.07 16.38
C ALA A 238 -7.18 -32.34 15.97
N LYS A 239 -7.33 -33.45 16.74
CA LYS A 239 -6.58 -34.69 16.58
C LYS A 239 -7.45 -35.87 16.19
N GLY A 240 -6.87 -36.75 15.40
CA GLY A 240 -7.40 -38.09 15.12
C GLY A 240 -8.90 -38.12 14.86
N GLU A 241 -9.61 -38.92 15.65
CA GLU A 241 -11.05 -39.08 15.50
C GLU A 241 -11.85 -37.79 15.80
N GLN A 242 -11.34 -36.92 16.68
CA GLN A 242 -11.97 -35.61 16.93
C GLN A 242 -11.94 -34.73 15.67
N LYS A 243 -10.81 -34.67 14.98
CA LYS A 243 -10.66 -33.92 13.71
C LYS A 243 -11.65 -34.42 12.67
N ARG A 244 -11.76 -35.78 12.53
CA ARG A 244 -12.68 -36.38 11.56
C ARG A 244 -14.15 -36.04 11.87
N ARG A 245 -14.57 -36.10 13.14
CA ARG A 245 -15.94 -35.75 13.58
C ARG A 245 -16.25 -34.28 13.34
N LEU A 246 -15.30 -33.38 13.64
CA LEU A 246 -15.47 -31.94 13.40
C LEU A 246 -15.57 -31.63 11.92
N LEU A 247 -14.76 -32.26 11.03
CA LEU A 247 -14.89 -32.13 9.58
C LEU A 247 -16.26 -32.57 9.08
N GLN A 248 -16.81 -33.68 9.59
CA GLN A 248 -18.15 -34.15 9.23
C GLN A 248 -19.24 -33.18 9.71
N ALA A 249 -19.09 -32.62 10.90
CA ALA A 249 -20.04 -31.64 11.45
C ALA A 249 -19.99 -30.34 10.63
N PHE A 250 -18.79 -29.85 10.24
CA PHE A 250 -18.57 -28.66 9.44
C PHE A 250 -19.38 -28.69 8.13
N THR A 251 -19.29 -29.79 7.39
CA THR A 251 -20.07 -29.96 6.17
C THR A 251 -21.56 -30.18 6.41
N ALA A 252 -21.93 -30.88 7.49
CA ALA A 252 -23.33 -31.06 7.88
C ALA A 252 -24.02 -29.72 8.26
N HIS A 253 -23.28 -28.75 8.77
CA HIS A 253 -23.75 -27.38 9.00
C HIS A 253 -23.83 -26.53 7.73
N GLY A 254 -23.42 -27.06 6.56
CA GLY A 254 -23.40 -26.34 5.28
C GLY A 254 -22.27 -25.30 5.21
N MET A 255 -21.25 -25.41 6.05
CA MET A 255 -20.10 -24.50 6.04
C MET A 255 -19.13 -24.88 4.92
N GLU A 256 -18.48 -23.87 4.38
CA GLU A 256 -17.52 -24.00 3.29
C GLU A 256 -16.26 -23.17 3.58
N HIS A 257 -15.08 -23.77 3.32
CA HIS A 257 -13.79 -23.08 3.48
C HIS A 257 -12.72 -23.79 2.62
N PRO A 258 -11.80 -23.06 1.95
CA PRO A 258 -10.80 -23.67 1.05
C PRO A 258 -9.88 -24.68 1.74
N LEU A 259 -9.54 -24.48 3.01
CA LEU A 259 -8.70 -25.41 3.79
C LEU A 259 -9.39 -26.77 4.06
N TYR A 260 -10.69 -26.89 3.88
CA TYR A 260 -11.41 -28.14 4.02
C TYR A 260 -10.90 -29.21 3.05
N ALA A 261 -10.58 -28.83 1.81
CA ALA A 261 -10.10 -29.75 0.79
C ALA A 261 -8.91 -30.60 1.26
N GLY A 262 -7.83 -29.94 1.69
CA GLY A 262 -6.63 -30.60 2.17
C GLY A 262 -6.85 -31.36 3.50
N ALA A 263 -7.61 -30.78 4.42
CA ALA A 263 -7.91 -31.42 5.70
C ALA A 263 -8.76 -32.70 5.56
N ALA A 264 -9.78 -32.67 4.72
CA ALA A 264 -10.65 -33.82 4.47
C ALA A 264 -9.94 -34.92 3.67
N LEU A 265 -9.12 -34.51 2.67
CA LEU A 265 -8.27 -35.43 1.91
C LEU A 265 -7.28 -36.15 2.84
N SER A 266 -6.60 -35.41 3.71
CA SER A 266 -5.62 -35.97 4.66
C SER A 266 -6.24 -36.94 5.67
N CYS A 267 -7.52 -36.78 5.98
CA CYS A 267 -8.28 -37.70 6.85
C CYS A 267 -8.94 -38.86 6.08
N GLY A 268 -8.77 -38.94 4.76
CA GLY A 268 -9.41 -39.97 3.92
C GLY A 268 -10.94 -39.90 3.88
N ILE A 269 -11.50 -38.69 4.03
CA ILE A 269 -12.95 -38.44 3.98
C ILE A 269 -13.43 -38.31 2.53
N ILE A 270 -12.61 -37.67 1.68
CA ILE A 270 -12.87 -37.44 0.26
C ILE A 270 -11.68 -37.94 -0.58
N SER A 271 -11.94 -38.22 -1.86
CA SER A 271 -10.91 -38.62 -2.83
C SER A 271 -10.05 -37.41 -3.25
N GLN A 272 -8.93 -37.68 -3.92
CA GLN A 272 -8.02 -36.62 -4.42
C GLN A 272 -8.74 -35.72 -5.44
N GLN A 273 -9.50 -36.30 -6.37
CA GLN A 273 -10.27 -35.54 -7.36
C GLN A 273 -11.36 -34.68 -6.69
N GLU A 274 -12.13 -35.24 -5.74
CA GLU A 274 -13.14 -34.47 -5.01
C GLU A 274 -12.51 -33.32 -4.22
N ALA A 275 -11.34 -33.53 -3.61
CA ALA A 275 -10.62 -32.48 -2.89
C ALA A 275 -10.17 -31.36 -3.83
N TRP A 276 -9.63 -31.72 -5.00
CA TRP A 276 -9.20 -30.76 -5.99
C TRP A 276 -10.38 -29.95 -6.56
N ASP A 277 -11.48 -30.62 -6.92
CA ASP A 277 -12.68 -29.96 -7.43
C ASP A 277 -13.28 -29.01 -6.38
N TYR A 278 -13.26 -29.41 -5.10
CA TYR A 278 -13.70 -28.55 -3.99
C TYR A 278 -12.78 -27.34 -3.84
N PHE A 279 -11.46 -27.52 -3.89
CA PHE A 279 -10.50 -26.42 -3.82
C PHE A 279 -10.70 -25.42 -4.95
N CYS A 280 -10.87 -25.89 -6.19
CA CYS A 280 -11.08 -25.04 -7.37
C CYS A 280 -12.34 -24.16 -7.25
N LYS A 281 -13.36 -24.60 -6.51
CA LYS A 281 -14.58 -23.82 -6.27
C LYS A 281 -14.27 -22.47 -5.62
N PHE A 282 -13.28 -22.43 -4.70
CA PHE A 282 -12.83 -21.20 -4.02
C PHE A 282 -11.74 -20.48 -4.79
N ALA A 283 -10.91 -21.22 -5.49
CA ALA A 283 -9.75 -20.72 -6.22
C ALA A 283 -10.09 -19.97 -7.52
N ASN A 284 -11.35 -20.00 -7.98
CA ASN A 284 -11.75 -19.42 -9.27
C ASN A 284 -11.57 -17.90 -9.36
N ASN A 285 -11.63 -17.15 -8.24
CA ASN A 285 -11.54 -15.70 -8.25
C ASN A 285 -10.25 -15.19 -7.57
N SER A 286 -9.84 -15.82 -6.47
CA SER A 286 -8.65 -15.43 -5.71
C SER A 286 -8.10 -16.62 -4.94
N ILE A 287 -6.78 -16.78 -4.95
CA ILE A 287 -6.08 -17.86 -4.24
C ILE A 287 -4.97 -17.22 -3.40
N ASP A 288 -4.95 -17.47 -2.09
CA ASP A 288 -3.72 -17.32 -1.32
C ASP A 288 -2.74 -18.42 -1.74
N ILE A 289 -1.56 -18.03 -2.23
CA ILE A 289 -0.55 -18.94 -2.76
C ILE A 289 -0.18 -20.07 -1.78
N ARG A 290 -0.25 -19.80 -0.47
CA ARG A 290 0.05 -20.77 0.60
C ARG A 290 -0.99 -21.88 0.71
N LEU A 291 -2.19 -21.70 0.15
CA LEU A 291 -3.20 -22.75 0.13
C LEU A 291 -2.80 -23.93 -0.75
N PHE A 292 -1.91 -23.73 -1.73
CA PHE A 292 -1.35 -24.84 -2.51
C PHE A 292 -0.57 -25.80 -1.62
N ASP A 293 0.12 -25.32 -0.58
CA ASP A 293 0.87 -26.16 0.37
C ASP A 293 -0.04 -27.09 1.17
N THR A 294 -1.32 -26.76 1.27
CA THR A 294 -2.31 -27.54 2.05
C THR A 294 -2.93 -28.71 1.28
N ILE A 295 -2.86 -28.70 -0.05
CA ILE A 295 -3.51 -29.71 -0.89
C ILE A 295 -2.55 -30.41 -1.85
N ILE A 296 -1.67 -29.69 -2.53
CA ILE A 296 -0.79 -30.22 -3.59
C ILE A 296 0.06 -31.41 -3.13
N PRO A 297 0.66 -31.42 -1.91
CA PRO A 297 1.48 -32.55 -1.46
C PRO A 297 0.72 -33.88 -1.30
N PHE A 298 -0.60 -33.85 -1.23
CA PHE A 298 -1.45 -35.04 -1.05
C PHE A 298 -2.03 -35.57 -2.36
N ILE A 299 -1.78 -34.88 -3.50
CA ILE A 299 -2.22 -35.30 -4.82
C ILE A 299 -1.13 -36.19 -5.42
N THR A 300 -1.45 -37.45 -5.66
CA THR A 300 -0.52 -38.47 -6.17
C THR A 300 -1.09 -39.28 -7.34
N ASP A 301 -2.41 -39.26 -7.57
CA ASP A 301 -2.99 -39.98 -8.69
C ASP A 301 -2.86 -39.19 -10.02
N GLU A 302 -2.58 -39.91 -11.10
CA GLU A 302 -2.26 -39.31 -12.41
C GLU A 302 -3.43 -38.50 -12.99
N ILE A 303 -4.67 -38.87 -12.71
CA ILE A 303 -5.87 -38.19 -13.25
C ILE A 303 -5.99 -36.82 -12.59
N THR A 304 -5.89 -36.77 -11.28
CA THR A 304 -5.96 -35.51 -10.54
C THR A 304 -4.76 -34.61 -10.85
N ILE A 305 -3.53 -35.18 -10.99
CA ILE A 305 -2.34 -34.43 -11.43
C ILE A 305 -2.60 -33.74 -12.77
N GLU A 306 -3.19 -34.44 -13.74
CA GLU A 306 -3.52 -33.85 -15.03
C GLU A 306 -4.59 -32.76 -14.93
N SER A 307 -5.59 -32.96 -14.06
CA SER A 307 -6.60 -31.94 -13.75
C SER A 307 -5.98 -30.67 -13.15
N VAL A 308 -5.01 -30.81 -12.24
CA VAL A 308 -4.24 -29.67 -11.67
C VAL A 308 -3.50 -28.92 -12.78
N LYS A 309 -2.78 -29.62 -13.65
CA LYS A 309 -2.05 -29.00 -14.77
C LYS A 309 -2.96 -28.22 -15.70
N GLN A 310 -4.09 -28.80 -16.08
CA GLN A 310 -5.09 -28.16 -16.95
C GLN A 310 -5.66 -26.90 -16.28
N TYR A 311 -5.99 -26.97 -14.99
CA TYR A 311 -6.49 -25.83 -14.23
C TYR A 311 -5.46 -24.69 -14.19
N LEU A 312 -4.22 -24.97 -13.80
CA LEU A 312 -3.17 -23.96 -13.71
C LEU A 312 -2.82 -23.34 -15.06
N ASN A 313 -2.83 -24.16 -16.15
CA ASN A 313 -2.58 -23.66 -17.50
C ASN A 313 -3.68 -22.71 -18.01
N SER A 314 -4.93 -22.89 -17.54
CA SER A 314 -6.07 -22.06 -17.91
C SER A 314 -6.47 -21.01 -16.85
N PHE A 315 -5.78 -21.00 -15.72
CA PHE A 315 -6.13 -20.16 -14.57
C PHE A 315 -6.26 -18.68 -14.96
N SER A 316 -7.41 -18.12 -14.64
CA SER A 316 -7.70 -16.69 -14.82
C SER A 316 -8.36 -16.19 -13.54
N GLY A 317 -7.62 -15.43 -12.75
CA GLY A 317 -8.02 -14.99 -11.43
C GLY A 317 -6.87 -14.25 -10.74
N LYS A 318 -6.97 -14.10 -9.45
CA LYS A 318 -5.97 -13.40 -8.63
C LYS A 318 -5.21 -14.38 -7.74
N ILE A 319 -3.89 -14.26 -7.70
CA ILE A 319 -3.06 -14.87 -6.65
C ILE A 319 -2.68 -13.79 -5.65
N THR A 320 -2.87 -14.08 -4.36
CA THR A 320 -2.46 -13.22 -3.26
C THR A 320 -1.30 -13.84 -2.52
N VAL A 321 -0.34 -13.01 -2.13
CA VAL A 321 0.84 -13.43 -1.37
C VAL A 321 1.02 -12.51 -0.17
N ASP A 322 1.28 -13.11 0.98
CA ASP A 322 1.71 -12.44 2.18
C ASP A 322 3.25 -12.52 2.22
N THR A 323 3.92 -11.41 1.88
CA THR A 323 5.38 -11.41 1.69
C THR A 323 6.15 -11.23 2.99
N ASP A 324 5.55 -10.66 4.02
CA ASP A 324 6.14 -10.39 5.34
C ASP A 324 5.69 -11.38 6.44
N TYR A 325 4.74 -12.28 6.09
CA TYR A 325 4.19 -13.31 6.98
C TYR A 325 3.42 -12.75 8.18
N ASP A 326 2.74 -11.65 7.97
CA ASP A 326 1.89 -11.03 9.00
C ASP A 326 0.42 -11.52 8.96
N CYS A 327 0.12 -12.47 8.10
CA CYS A 327 -1.18 -13.11 7.83
C CYS A 327 -2.17 -12.23 7.03
N GLU A 328 -1.73 -11.12 6.50
CA GLU A 328 -2.49 -10.31 5.54
C GLU A 328 -1.76 -10.28 4.19
N PRO A 329 -2.43 -10.49 3.06
CA PRO A 329 -1.78 -10.44 1.77
C PRO A 329 -1.43 -9.00 1.40
N ASN A 330 -0.22 -8.79 0.92
CA ASN A 330 0.27 -7.49 0.48
C ASN A 330 0.81 -7.49 -0.96
N LEU A 331 0.90 -8.64 -1.60
CA LEU A 331 1.23 -8.78 -3.02
C LEU A 331 0.06 -9.44 -3.76
N PHE A 332 -0.39 -8.82 -4.84
CA PHE A 332 -1.56 -9.23 -5.64
C PHE A 332 -1.14 -9.39 -7.09
N ILE A 333 -1.46 -10.56 -7.69
CA ILE A 333 -1.08 -10.89 -9.06
C ILE A 333 -2.30 -11.35 -9.82
N ASP A 334 -2.69 -10.62 -10.85
CA ASP A 334 -3.78 -11.01 -11.73
C ASP A 334 -3.27 -11.92 -12.87
N TYR A 335 -3.98 -13.01 -13.12
CA TYR A 335 -3.67 -14.00 -14.14
C TYR A 335 -4.72 -14.07 -15.23
N SER A 336 -4.28 -14.33 -16.44
CA SER A 336 -5.12 -14.74 -17.56
C SER A 336 -4.47 -15.93 -18.26
N ARG A 337 -5.22 -17.04 -18.40
CA ARG A 337 -4.76 -18.26 -19.08
C ARG A 337 -3.40 -18.74 -18.56
N GLY A 338 -3.26 -18.82 -17.24
CA GLY A 338 -2.04 -19.29 -16.56
C GLY A 338 -0.82 -18.37 -16.67
N ARG A 339 -1.00 -17.12 -17.11
CA ARG A 339 0.06 -16.12 -17.25
C ARG A 339 -0.28 -14.87 -16.46
N SER A 340 0.72 -14.35 -15.75
CA SER A 340 0.60 -13.07 -15.03
C SER A 340 0.36 -11.92 -16.00
N GLN A 341 -0.56 -11.03 -15.66
CA GLN A 341 -0.94 -9.83 -16.43
C GLN A 341 -0.62 -8.56 -15.67
N LEU A 342 -0.80 -8.59 -14.37
CA LEU A 342 -0.66 -7.42 -13.50
C LEU A 342 -0.12 -7.86 -12.15
N LEU A 343 0.79 -7.08 -11.59
CA LEU A 343 1.27 -7.23 -10.22
C LEU A 343 1.12 -5.91 -9.48
N LYS A 344 0.63 -5.97 -8.24
CA LYS A 344 0.53 -4.85 -7.31
C LYS A 344 1.11 -5.27 -5.98
N TRP A 345 1.95 -4.44 -5.40
CA TRP A 345 2.50 -4.65 -4.08
C TRP A 345 2.29 -3.43 -3.19
N ASP A 346 1.62 -3.66 -2.08
CA ASP A 346 1.38 -2.72 -1.00
C ASP A 346 2.28 -3.13 0.16
N MET A 347 3.43 -2.46 0.30
CA MET A 347 4.47 -2.88 1.24
C MET A 347 4.04 -2.69 2.70
N ASN A 348 3.19 -1.71 2.96
CA ASN A 348 2.81 -1.30 4.32
C ASN A 348 1.33 -1.51 4.64
N ASN A 349 0.58 -2.16 3.75
CA ASN A 349 -0.86 -2.46 3.87
C ASN A 349 -1.71 -1.20 4.15
N ASP A 350 -1.38 -0.06 3.48
CA ASP A 350 -2.16 1.18 3.57
C ASP A 350 -3.12 1.41 2.39
N ASP A 351 -3.26 0.41 1.53
CA ASP A 351 -4.05 0.37 0.29
C ASP A 351 -3.49 1.29 -0.81
N VAL A 352 -2.23 1.72 -0.67
CA VAL A 352 -1.49 2.44 -1.71
C VAL A 352 -0.34 1.56 -2.20
N TYR A 353 -0.31 1.28 -3.49
CA TYR A 353 0.69 0.39 -4.04
C TYR A 353 2.00 1.11 -4.31
N GLU A 354 3.09 0.70 -3.65
CA GLU A 354 4.43 1.20 -3.93
C GLU A 354 5.04 0.60 -5.19
N PHE A 355 4.49 -0.53 -5.67
CA PHE A 355 5.00 -1.23 -6.82
C PHE A 355 3.86 -1.75 -7.68
N PHE A 356 3.93 -1.47 -8.97
CA PHE A 356 2.96 -1.89 -9.95
C PHE A 356 3.67 -2.35 -11.23
N SER A 357 3.29 -3.49 -11.81
CA SER A 357 3.87 -3.97 -13.06
C SER A 357 2.84 -4.57 -13.98
N GLU A 358 2.93 -4.24 -15.28
CA GLU A 358 2.18 -4.88 -16.36
C GLU A 358 3.04 -5.95 -17.03
N PHE A 359 2.38 -7.00 -17.51
CA PHE A 359 3.03 -8.13 -18.17
C PHE A 359 2.38 -8.42 -19.53
N ASP A 360 3.20 -8.84 -20.48
CA ASP A 360 2.76 -9.47 -21.72
C ASP A 360 3.20 -10.93 -21.75
N PHE A 361 2.25 -11.84 -21.86
CA PHE A 361 2.47 -13.31 -21.76
C PHE A 361 3.30 -13.74 -20.54
N GLY A 362 3.19 -13.02 -19.41
CA GLY A 362 3.92 -13.31 -18.18
C GLY A 362 5.33 -12.72 -18.12
N VAL A 363 5.72 -11.89 -19.09
CA VAL A 363 6.98 -11.14 -19.11
C VAL A 363 6.70 -9.68 -18.74
N PRO A 364 7.44 -9.07 -17.80
CA PRO A 364 7.26 -7.67 -17.44
C PRO A 364 7.50 -6.74 -18.64
N THR A 365 6.58 -5.80 -18.88
CA THR A 365 6.68 -4.80 -19.95
C THR A 365 6.72 -3.39 -19.41
N LYS A 366 6.03 -3.13 -18.30
CA LYS A 366 6.02 -1.83 -17.63
C LYS A 366 6.16 -1.99 -16.14
N LEU A 367 6.72 -0.98 -15.53
CA LEU A 367 6.90 -0.91 -14.10
C LEU A 367 6.68 0.50 -13.59
N ASP A 368 5.95 0.62 -12.49
CA ASP A 368 5.79 1.85 -11.71
C ASP A 368 6.27 1.56 -10.28
N VAL A 369 7.19 2.37 -9.79
CA VAL A 369 7.76 2.25 -8.45
C VAL A 369 7.58 3.58 -7.71
N THR A 370 7.37 3.50 -6.40
CA THR A 370 7.23 4.67 -5.53
C THR A 370 6.11 5.62 -5.97
N GLN A 371 4.93 5.07 -6.25
CA GLN A 371 3.71 5.84 -6.56
C GLN A 371 3.87 6.77 -7.77
N GLY A 372 4.48 6.26 -8.85
CA GLY A 372 4.68 7.02 -10.09
C GLY A 372 5.89 7.93 -10.12
N ASN A 373 6.77 7.87 -9.11
CA ASN A 373 8.02 8.61 -9.15
C ASN A 373 9.01 8.02 -10.16
N ILE A 374 8.94 6.70 -10.38
CA ILE A 374 9.76 6.01 -11.39
C ILE A 374 8.83 5.13 -12.22
N GLN A 375 8.74 5.42 -13.51
CA GLN A 375 8.00 4.60 -14.46
C GLN A 375 8.97 4.11 -15.53
N LEU A 376 8.95 2.82 -15.81
CA LEU A 376 9.86 2.18 -16.75
C LEU A 376 9.06 1.39 -17.79
N GLU A 377 9.60 1.35 -19.01
CA GLU A 377 9.17 0.44 -20.06
C GLU A 377 10.35 -0.44 -20.46
N TYR A 378 10.08 -1.74 -20.61
CA TYR A 378 11.07 -2.72 -21.05
C TYR A 378 10.85 -3.07 -22.53
N GLY A 379 11.93 -3.13 -23.29
CA GLY A 379 11.89 -3.69 -24.65
C GLY A 379 11.84 -5.21 -24.57
N THR A 380 12.86 -5.80 -23.97
CA THR A 380 12.90 -7.22 -23.56
C THR A 380 13.39 -7.24 -22.13
N TYR A 381 12.55 -7.72 -21.20
CA TYR A 381 12.96 -7.78 -19.79
C TYR A 381 14.28 -8.58 -19.63
N PRO A 382 15.29 -8.07 -18.92
CA PRO A 382 15.26 -6.93 -17.99
C PRO A 382 15.76 -5.57 -18.58
N PHE A 383 15.84 -5.41 -19.90
CA PHE A 383 16.40 -4.21 -20.52
C PHE A 383 15.37 -3.08 -20.62
N VAL A 384 15.69 -1.95 -19.98
CA VAL A 384 14.87 -0.75 -19.95
C VAL A 384 15.12 0.07 -21.22
N ILE A 385 14.04 0.46 -21.90
CA ILE A 385 14.10 1.30 -23.11
C ILE A 385 13.62 2.73 -22.86
N ASN A 386 12.64 2.91 -21.96
CA ASN A 386 12.13 4.22 -21.57
C ASN A 386 12.02 4.30 -20.05
N ALA A 387 12.34 5.48 -19.50
CA ALA A 387 12.14 5.77 -18.10
C ALA A 387 11.56 7.18 -17.91
N THR A 388 10.64 7.31 -16.95
CA THR A 388 10.19 8.60 -16.43
C THR A 388 10.60 8.68 -14.97
N TYR A 389 11.25 9.76 -14.59
CA TYR A 389 11.70 10.00 -13.23
C TYR A 389 11.14 11.31 -12.72
N LYS A 390 10.48 11.28 -11.57
CA LYS A 390 9.95 12.45 -10.87
C LYS A 390 10.67 12.62 -9.55
N ASN A 391 11.37 13.72 -9.38
CA ASN A 391 11.98 14.03 -8.09
C ASN A 391 10.90 14.45 -7.09
N ILE A 392 11.02 13.99 -5.84
CA ILE A 392 10.06 14.22 -4.73
C ILE A 392 9.90 15.73 -4.41
N SER A 393 10.82 16.58 -4.82
CA SER A 393 10.84 18.02 -4.54
C SER A 393 10.18 18.89 -5.63
N GLU A 394 8.92 18.65 -6.00
CA GLU A 394 8.08 19.50 -6.87
C GLU A 394 8.63 19.80 -8.29
N THR A 395 9.64 19.10 -8.75
CA THR A 395 10.16 19.28 -10.11
C THR A 395 9.31 18.51 -11.13
N PRO A 396 9.15 19.00 -12.35
CA PRO A 396 8.51 18.24 -13.41
C PRO A 396 9.27 16.95 -13.71
N SER A 397 8.56 15.92 -14.18
CA SER A 397 9.16 14.63 -14.52
C SER A 397 10.18 14.73 -15.64
N SER A 398 11.31 14.05 -15.48
CA SER A 398 12.32 13.85 -16.51
C SER A 398 12.01 12.58 -17.31
N PHE A 399 12.26 12.60 -18.62
CA PHE A 399 12.01 11.48 -19.52
C PHE A 399 13.32 11.03 -20.17
N PHE A 400 13.60 9.74 -20.11
CA PHE A 400 14.81 9.13 -20.65
C PHE A 400 14.44 8.10 -21.71
N VAL A 401 15.17 8.10 -22.80
CA VAL A 401 15.21 7.01 -23.77
C VAL A 401 16.57 6.36 -23.65
N LEU A 402 16.62 5.06 -23.33
CA LEU A 402 17.85 4.31 -23.17
C LEU A 402 18.19 3.60 -24.49
N ALA A 403 19.48 3.39 -24.73
CA ALA A 403 19.90 2.60 -25.88
C ALA A 403 19.49 1.13 -25.66
N ASP A 404 19.12 0.44 -26.73
CA ASP A 404 18.66 -0.93 -26.67
C ASP A 404 19.73 -1.83 -26.03
N GLU A 405 19.27 -2.70 -25.10
CA GLU A 405 20.11 -3.62 -24.32
C GLU A 405 21.26 -2.96 -23.51
N SER A 406 21.25 -1.62 -23.37
CA SER A 406 22.34 -0.91 -22.65
C SER A 406 22.22 -0.99 -21.14
N PHE A 407 20.98 -1.04 -20.60
CA PHE A 407 20.71 -0.99 -19.18
C PHE A 407 19.70 -2.06 -18.75
N ALA A 408 20.15 -2.99 -17.93
CA ALA A 408 19.31 -4.04 -17.33
C ALA A 408 19.00 -3.71 -15.87
N TRP A 409 17.70 -3.77 -15.51
CA TRP A 409 17.26 -3.62 -14.14
C TRP A 409 16.22 -4.69 -13.77
N THR A 410 16.48 -5.44 -12.69
CA THR A 410 15.77 -6.68 -12.33
C THR A 410 15.04 -6.57 -10.99
N PRO A 411 14.03 -5.71 -10.83
CA PRO A 411 13.27 -5.59 -9.60
C PRO A 411 12.24 -6.72 -9.41
N LEU A 412 12.00 -7.52 -10.46
CA LEU A 412 11.10 -8.67 -10.44
C LEU A 412 11.83 -9.96 -10.71
N ASP A 413 11.57 -10.97 -9.88
CA ASP A 413 11.96 -12.35 -10.09
C ASP A 413 10.75 -13.15 -10.54
N VAL A 414 10.75 -13.71 -11.74
CA VAL A 414 9.72 -14.64 -12.20
C VAL A 414 10.20 -16.06 -11.97
N LYS A 415 9.61 -16.74 -10.97
CA LYS A 415 10.03 -18.07 -10.51
C LYS A 415 8.92 -19.08 -10.66
N THR A 416 9.28 -20.36 -10.83
CA THR A 416 8.31 -21.46 -10.73
C THR A 416 7.89 -21.66 -9.29
N LEU A 417 6.61 -21.94 -9.05
CA LEU A 417 6.11 -22.28 -7.73
C LEU A 417 6.61 -23.67 -7.32
N ASP A 418 7.53 -23.73 -6.36
CA ASP A 418 8.28 -24.95 -6.00
C ASP A 418 7.37 -26.12 -5.62
N ILE A 419 6.29 -25.88 -4.88
CA ILE A 419 5.37 -26.93 -4.45
C ILE A 419 4.67 -27.59 -5.65
N VAL A 420 4.26 -26.81 -6.63
CA VAL A 420 3.63 -27.33 -7.88
C VAL A 420 4.67 -28.07 -8.71
N LYS A 421 5.85 -27.51 -8.89
CA LYS A 421 6.95 -28.17 -9.63
C LYS A 421 7.33 -29.51 -9.02
N LYS A 422 7.49 -29.55 -7.68
CA LYS A 422 7.94 -30.75 -6.95
C LYS A 422 6.95 -31.89 -7.00
N TYR A 423 5.65 -31.63 -6.80
CA TYR A 423 4.65 -32.69 -6.64
C TYR A 423 3.84 -32.96 -7.91
N ILE A 424 3.62 -31.94 -8.74
CA ILE A 424 2.79 -32.03 -9.96
C ILE A 424 3.66 -32.15 -11.22
N GLY A 425 4.93 -31.70 -11.17
CA GLY A 425 5.82 -31.69 -12.32
C GLY A 425 5.39 -30.67 -13.38
N TYR A 426 4.85 -29.51 -12.96
CA TYR A 426 4.40 -28.43 -13.81
C TYR A 426 5.08 -27.11 -13.45
N ASP A 427 5.54 -26.36 -14.45
CA ASP A 427 6.15 -25.05 -14.26
C ASP A 427 5.08 -23.96 -14.27
N PHE A 428 4.55 -23.66 -13.09
CA PHE A 428 3.66 -22.53 -12.86
C PHE A 428 4.49 -21.32 -12.40
N PHE A 429 4.53 -20.28 -13.23
CA PHE A 429 5.38 -19.11 -12.99
C PHE A 429 4.64 -18.05 -12.18
N VAL A 430 5.31 -17.56 -11.15
CA VAL A 430 4.82 -16.51 -10.26
C VAL A 430 5.89 -15.40 -10.18
N PRO A 431 5.52 -14.15 -10.48
CA PRO A 431 6.41 -13.01 -10.26
C PRO A 431 6.43 -12.60 -8.78
N PHE A 432 7.61 -12.29 -8.27
CA PHE A 432 7.84 -11.76 -6.93
C PHE A 432 8.68 -10.49 -7.03
N VAL A 433 8.46 -9.55 -6.11
CA VAL A 433 9.33 -8.37 -6.00
C VAL A 433 10.66 -8.78 -5.37
N ASN A 434 11.76 -8.47 -6.05
CA ASN A 434 13.09 -8.66 -5.54
C ASN A 434 13.48 -7.48 -4.65
N THR A 435 13.33 -7.60 -3.34
CA THR A 435 13.64 -6.54 -2.38
C THR A 435 15.12 -6.16 -2.30
N SER A 436 16.01 -6.90 -3.00
CA SER A 436 17.45 -6.65 -3.07
C SER A 436 17.87 -5.94 -4.36
N TYR A 437 16.93 -5.41 -5.16
CA TYR A 437 17.27 -4.68 -6.37
C TYR A 437 18.05 -3.38 -6.04
N ALA A 438 18.95 -3.00 -6.96
CA ALA A 438 19.71 -1.76 -6.82
C ALA A 438 18.76 -0.55 -6.92
N GLU A 439 18.96 0.44 -6.05
CA GLU A 439 18.21 1.68 -6.10
C GLU A 439 18.44 2.39 -7.44
N LEU A 440 17.35 2.76 -8.10
CA LEU A 440 17.39 3.49 -9.35
C LEU A 440 17.36 4.99 -9.04
N ASN A 441 18.29 5.73 -9.66
CA ASN A 441 18.35 7.19 -9.55
C ASN A 441 18.60 7.85 -10.92
N GLU A 442 18.40 9.14 -10.98
CA GLU A 442 18.53 9.94 -12.21
C GLU A 442 19.91 9.82 -12.85
N ASN A 443 20.99 9.86 -12.06
CA ASN A 443 22.37 9.76 -12.57
C ASN A 443 22.64 8.41 -13.26
N LEU A 444 22.04 7.34 -12.76
CA LEU A 444 22.18 6.03 -13.37
C LEU A 444 21.46 5.98 -14.73
N LEU A 445 20.28 6.60 -14.83
CA LEU A 445 19.54 6.70 -16.09
C LEU A 445 20.29 7.56 -17.11
N LEU A 446 20.85 8.70 -16.69
CA LEU A 446 21.65 9.58 -17.54
C LEU A 446 22.85 8.88 -18.17
N LYS A 447 23.51 7.99 -17.41
CA LYS A 447 24.69 7.26 -17.91
C LYS A 447 24.38 6.37 -19.11
N TYR A 448 23.17 5.82 -19.19
CA TYR A 448 22.77 4.85 -20.22
C TYR A 448 21.76 5.40 -21.22
N CYS A 449 21.30 6.65 -21.07
CA CYS A 449 20.35 7.24 -22.00
C CYS A 449 21.01 7.68 -23.30
N SER A 450 20.25 7.58 -24.38
CA SER A 450 20.56 8.19 -25.69
C SER A 450 19.88 9.55 -25.87
N SER A 451 18.79 9.78 -25.12
CA SER A 451 18.04 11.03 -25.10
C SER A 451 17.46 11.28 -23.72
N TYR A 452 17.50 12.54 -23.31
CA TYR A 452 16.96 13.02 -22.05
C TYR A 452 16.11 14.25 -22.29
N ARG A 453 14.89 14.27 -21.77
CA ARG A 453 13.92 15.34 -22.00
C ARG A 453 13.36 15.86 -20.69
N VAL A 454 13.41 17.19 -20.50
CA VAL A 454 12.95 17.89 -19.30
C VAL A 454 11.93 18.96 -19.68
N PRO A 455 10.74 18.99 -19.05
CA PRO A 455 9.81 20.10 -19.22
C PRO A 455 10.34 21.37 -18.54
N THR A 456 10.02 22.53 -19.11
CA THR A 456 10.38 23.84 -18.56
C THR A 456 9.24 24.40 -17.69
N LYS A 457 9.58 25.15 -16.63
CA LYS A 457 8.59 25.76 -15.74
C LYS A 457 7.95 27.04 -16.28
N GLU A 458 8.59 27.72 -17.23
CA GLU A 458 8.20 29.08 -17.63
C GLU A 458 7.17 29.15 -18.76
N ARG A 459 7.03 28.09 -19.55
CA ARG A 459 6.03 28.04 -20.62
C ARG A 459 5.29 26.69 -20.57
N ASP A 460 3.99 26.75 -20.65
CA ASP A 460 3.16 25.56 -20.84
C ASP A 460 3.62 24.82 -22.10
N ASN A 461 3.90 23.51 -21.96
CA ASN A 461 4.44 22.65 -23.02
C ASN A 461 5.85 22.99 -23.52
N GLY A 462 6.62 23.75 -22.76
CA GLY A 462 8.06 23.96 -23.04
C GLY A 462 8.86 22.71 -22.64
N MET A 463 9.75 22.26 -23.54
CA MET A 463 10.58 21.07 -23.34
C MET A 463 12.03 21.38 -23.79
N ILE A 464 13.00 20.85 -23.03
CA ILE A 464 14.38 20.76 -23.50
C ILE A 464 14.69 19.30 -23.74
N ASN A 465 15.12 18.97 -24.94
CA ASN A 465 15.47 17.60 -25.33
C ASN A 465 16.98 17.53 -25.59
N PHE A 466 17.68 16.70 -24.84
CA PHE A 466 19.12 16.46 -24.97
C PHE A 466 19.35 15.17 -25.76
N SER A 467 20.21 15.22 -26.75
CA SER A 467 20.83 14.05 -27.34
C SER A 467 22.10 13.71 -26.55
N VAL A 468 22.24 12.48 -26.11
CA VAL A 468 23.28 12.04 -25.17
C VAL A 468 24.07 10.87 -25.75
N VAL A 469 25.37 10.89 -25.60
CA VAL A 469 26.28 9.81 -25.97
C VAL A 469 27.24 9.57 -24.82
N ASP A 470 27.28 8.33 -24.31
CA ASP A 470 28.13 7.93 -23.19
C ASP A 470 27.95 8.80 -21.93
N GLY A 471 26.70 9.25 -21.67
CA GLY A 471 26.37 10.13 -20.55
C GLY A 471 26.65 11.61 -20.76
N PHE A 472 27.19 12.01 -21.93
CA PHE A 472 27.49 13.39 -22.24
C PHE A 472 26.50 13.97 -23.26
N PRO A 473 25.92 15.17 -23.02
CA PRO A 473 25.08 15.84 -23.99
C PRO A 473 25.89 16.20 -25.24
N GLN A 474 25.26 16.05 -26.40
CA GLN A 474 25.82 16.43 -27.71
C GLN A 474 25.07 17.61 -28.28
N VAL A 475 23.75 17.58 -28.22
CA VAL A 475 22.85 18.64 -28.68
C VAL A 475 21.73 18.78 -27.64
N ALA A 476 21.33 20.03 -27.39
CA ALA A 476 20.12 20.34 -26.65
C ALA A 476 19.19 21.21 -27.49
N GLU A 477 17.91 20.85 -27.56
CA GLU A 477 16.88 21.58 -28.32
C GLU A 477 15.81 22.07 -27.36
N TYR A 478 15.57 23.37 -27.32
CA TYR A 478 14.44 23.96 -26.65
C TYR A 478 13.26 24.09 -27.60
N SER A 479 12.14 23.50 -27.24
CA SER A 479 10.91 23.51 -28.03
C SER A 479 9.70 23.88 -27.20
N VAL A 480 8.69 24.50 -27.84
CA VAL A 480 7.37 24.75 -27.29
C VAL A 480 6.33 24.24 -28.28
N ASN A 481 5.41 23.39 -27.84
CA ASN A 481 4.43 22.72 -28.71
C ASN A 481 5.06 22.02 -29.94
N GLY A 482 6.30 21.53 -29.82
CA GLY A 482 7.02 20.84 -30.87
C GLY A 482 7.74 21.73 -31.88
N ILE A 483 7.69 23.06 -31.73
CA ILE A 483 8.46 24.01 -32.52
C ILE A 483 9.77 24.29 -31.78
N VAL A 484 10.92 24.15 -32.45
CA VAL A 484 12.24 24.37 -31.86
C VAL A 484 12.60 25.84 -31.96
N TYR A 485 12.88 26.48 -30.84
CA TYR A 485 13.24 27.90 -30.71
C TYR A 485 14.73 28.12 -30.48
N ALA A 486 15.43 27.14 -29.94
CA ALA A 486 16.87 27.26 -29.74
C ALA A 486 17.52 25.87 -29.77
N GLN A 487 18.77 25.84 -30.27
CA GLN A 487 19.64 24.67 -30.22
C GLN A 487 20.97 25.04 -29.59
N ALA A 488 21.51 24.14 -28.76
CA ALA A 488 22.86 24.26 -28.23
C ALA A 488 23.65 23.00 -28.57
N PHE A 489 24.90 23.18 -28.97
CA PHE A 489 25.82 22.11 -29.32
C PHE A 489 26.90 21.99 -28.26
N PHE A 490 27.27 20.77 -27.94
CA PHE A 490 28.20 20.45 -26.87
C PHE A 490 29.42 19.69 -27.41
N GLU A 491 30.55 19.89 -26.77
CA GLU A 491 31.75 19.09 -26.96
C GLU A 491 32.29 18.67 -25.60
N ASN A 492 32.51 17.36 -25.43
CA ASN A 492 32.89 16.75 -24.14
C ASN A 492 31.97 17.14 -22.94
N GLY A 493 30.66 17.32 -23.20
CA GLY A 493 29.68 17.74 -22.20
C GLY A 493 29.58 19.25 -21.97
N TYR A 494 30.40 20.08 -22.64
CA TYR A 494 30.40 21.55 -22.52
C TYR A 494 29.69 22.22 -23.69
N PRO A 495 28.81 23.21 -23.47
CA PRO A 495 28.16 23.92 -24.55
C PRO A 495 29.21 24.81 -25.29
N ILE A 496 29.31 24.64 -26.62
CA ILE A 496 30.23 25.39 -27.48
C ILE A 496 29.55 26.47 -28.30
N THR A 497 28.32 26.21 -28.77
CA THR A 497 27.54 27.17 -29.56
C THR A 497 26.06 27.09 -29.18
N ARG A 498 25.35 28.21 -29.35
CA ARG A 498 23.90 28.32 -29.30
C ARG A 498 23.37 29.01 -30.56
N ALA A 499 22.33 28.44 -31.14
CA ALA A 499 21.58 29.06 -32.23
C ALA A 499 20.15 29.34 -31.77
N VAL A 500 19.57 30.49 -32.09
CA VAL A 500 18.25 30.95 -31.68
C VAL A 500 17.44 31.40 -32.88
N ASP A 501 16.21 30.91 -32.99
CA ASP A 501 15.18 31.40 -33.91
C ASP A 501 14.41 32.51 -33.19
N ASN A 502 14.58 33.76 -33.67
CA ASN A 502 14.01 34.93 -33.02
C ASN A 502 12.62 35.32 -33.54
N ASN A 503 12.22 34.76 -34.67
CA ASN A 503 11.00 35.17 -35.38
C ASN A 503 10.01 34.00 -35.58
N ASP A 504 10.35 32.82 -35.09
CA ASP A 504 9.54 31.59 -35.12
C ASP A 504 9.27 31.06 -36.56
N ASP A 505 10.21 31.27 -37.48
CA ASP A 505 10.08 30.80 -38.87
C ASP A 505 10.83 29.48 -39.15
N GLY A 506 11.52 28.94 -38.16
CA GLY A 506 12.30 27.72 -38.24
C GLY A 506 13.72 27.91 -38.73
N ILE A 507 14.17 29.17 -38.88
CA ILE A 507 15.54 29.54 -39.26
C ILE A 507 16.21 30.18 -38.06
N PHE A 508 17.42 29.74 -37.72
CA PHE A 508 18.18 30.31 -36.62
C PHE A 508 18.97 31.55 -37.08
N GLU A 509 18.50 32.76 -36.76
CA GLU A 509 19.14 34.01 -37.16
C GLU A 509 20.33 34.38 -36.28
N THR A 510 20.34 33.94 -35.02
CA THR A 510 21.40 34.30 -34.09
C THR A 510 22.21 33.06 -33.73
N THR A 511 23.54 33.14 -33.88
CA THR A 511 24.46 32.10 -33.39
C THR A 511 25.49 32.74 -32.45
N GLU A 512 25.59 32.22 -31.25
CA GLU A 512 26.56 32.63 -30.24
C GLU A 512 27.54 31.49 -29.97
N THR A 513 28.82 31.84 -29.79
CA THR A 513 29.86 30.88 -29.44
C THR A 513 30.31 31.15 -28.02
N PHE A 514 30.37 30.08 -27.20
CA PHE A 514 30.83 30.13 -25.83
C PHE A 514 32.31 29.75 -25.78
N GLY A 515 33.13 30.59 -25.16
CA GLY A 515 34.52 30.28 -24.86
C GLY A 515 34.63 29.69 -23.46
N PHE A 516 34.55 28.38 -23.34
CA PHE A 516 34.77 27.70 -22.06
C PHE A 516 36.21 27.23 -21.97
N ASP A 517 36.85 27.54 -20.82
CA ASP A 517 38.11 26.97 -20.43
C ASP A 517 37.82 25.71 -19.59
N ALA A 518 38.14 24.54 -20.12
CA ALA A 518 37.86 23.25 -19.47
C ALA A 518 38.45 23.14 -18.05
N ASP A 519 39.58 23.81 -17.79
CA ASP A 519 40.23 23.82 -16.48
C ASP A 519 39.46 24.61 -15.42
N ASN A 520 38.65 25.60 -15.83
CA ASN A 520 37.83 26.41 -14.93
C ASN A 520 36.47 25.76 -14.61
N LEU A 521 35.93 24.91 -15.48
CA LEU A 521 34.62 24.31 -15.33
C LEU A 521 34.60 23.14 -14.31
N MET A 522 35.73 22.48 -14.05
CA MET A 522 35.85 21.41 -13.04
C MET A 522 35.62 21.90 -11.60
N ASN A 523 35.57 23.19 -11.34
CA ASN A 523 35.41 23.81 -10.03
C ASN A 523 34.10 24.60 -9.87
N ILE A 524 33.17 24.52 -10.83
CA ILE A 524 31.90 25.26 -10.78
C ILE A 524 30.97 24.63 -9.76
N SER A 525 30.41 25.45 -8.87
CA SER A 525 29.37 24.99 -7.89
C SER A 525 28.07 24.63 -8.61
N LYS A 526 27.22 23.86 -7.96
CA LYS A 526 25.90 23.46 -8.48
C LYS A 526 25.04 24.67 -8.90
N ASP A 527 25.07 25.75 -8.12
CA ASP A 527 24.33 27.00 -8.40
C ASP A 527 24.86 27.73 -9.65
N GLU A 528 26.17 27.69 -9.86
CA GLU A 528 26.79 28.25 -11.07
C GLU A 528 26.48 27.41 -12.31
N GLN A 529 26.36 26.10 -12.17
CA GLN A 529 25.93 25.20 -13.25
C GLN A 529 24.48 25.49 -13.66
N GLU A 530 23.57 25.62 -12.68
CA GLU A 530 22.17 25.98 -12.93
C GLU A 530 22.05 27.35 -13.61
N GLN A 531 22.84 28.30 -13.18
CA GLN A 531 22.87 29.64 -13.78
C GLN A 531 23.45 29.63 -15.21
N LEU A 532 24.42 28.78 -15.47
CA LEU A 532 24.99 28.60 -16.82
C LEU A 532 23.95 28.03 -17.79
N MET A 533 23.19 27.03 -17.37
CA MET A 533 22.10 26.43 -18.16
C MET A 533 20.92 27.38 -18.32
N THR A 534 20.58 28.16 -17.28
CA THR A 534 19.60 29.25 -17.38
C THR A 534 20.00 30.28 -18.43
N ASN A 535 21.25 30.67 -18.44
CA ASN A 535 21.79 31.62 -19.44
C ASN A 535 21.80 31.01 -20.85
N LEU A 536 22.01 29.69 -20.98
CA LEU A 536 22.06 29.03 -22.28
C LEU A 536 20.73 29.09 -23.03
N PHE A 537 19.59 28.93 -22.35
CA PHE A 537 18.26 28.96 -22.96
C PHE A 537 17.41 30.16 -22.49
N GLY A 538 17.92 31.00 -21.59
CA GLY A 538 17.14 32.07 -20.95
C GLY A 538 16.04 31.57 -20.03
N LEU A 539 16.13 30.33 -19.53
CA LEU A 539 15.11 29.65 -18.76
C LEU A 539 15.72 29.01 -17.51
N PRO A 540 15.09 29.14 -16.34
CA PRO A 540 15.52 28.40 -15.16
C PRO A 540 15.32 26.89 -15.39
N MET A 541 16.39 26.12 -15.32
CA MET A 541 16.35 24.65 -15.38
C MET A 541 16.16 24.06 -13.99
N SER A 542 15.24 23.16 -13.88
CA SER A 542 15.06 22.33 -12.69
C SER A 542 15.44 20.89 -13.01
N GLY A 543 16.70 20.58 -12.86
CA GLY A 543 17.18 19.23 -13.04
C GLY A 543 18.69 19.19 -12.87
N SER A 544 19.15 18.52 -11.83
CA SER A 544 20.54 18.54 -11.37
C SER A 544 21.41 17.45 -11.99
N GLY A 545 21.01 16.85 -13.11
CA GLY A 545 21.58 15.59 -13.55
C GLY A 545 22.69 15.63 -14.61
N LEU A 546 22.93 16.75 -15.27
CA LEU A 546 23.80 16.79 -16.45
C LEU A 546 25.30 16.93 -16.18
N TYR A 547 25.73 17.04 -14.93
CA TYR A 547 27.14 17.23 -14.58
C TYR A 547 27.56 16.30 -13.44
N VAL A 548 28.15 15.19 -13.79
CA VAL A 548 28.94 14.34 -12.88
C VAL A 548 30.38 14.37 -13.34
#